data_fbfef4c43cf9c124b68f78c4c21cdde8
#
_entry.id   fbfef4c43cf9c124b68f78c4c21cdde8
#
_cell.length_a   1.000
_cell.length_b   1.000
_cell.length_c   1.000
_cell.angle_alpha   90.00
_cell.angle_beta   90.00
_cell.angle_gamma   90.00
#
_symmetry.space_group_name_H-M   'P 1'
#
loop_
_entity.id
_entity.type
_entity.pdbx_description
1 polymer ?
#
loop_
_entity_poly.entity_id
_entity_poly.type
_entity_poly.pdbx_seq_one_letter_code
_entity_poly.pdbx_strand_id
1 'polypeptide(L)'
;MSGATHATVATFRMDMSRVDVQRQGLRERVVPGVRLHPGFVSGTWMVDPDAGTSLAVITFASREAAESFRGNVRDNAANQAAVGVELVDIRLLEVEASAS
;
A
#
# COMPACT_ATOMS: atom_id res chain seq x y z
N MET A 1 14.43 9.54 14.50
CA MET A 1 13.10 9.52 15.11
C MET A 1 12.04 9.31 14.05
N SER A 2 11.22 8.30 14.24
CA SER A 2 10.08 8.09 13.35
C SER A 2 9.03 9.17 13.58
N GLY A 3 8.54 9.83 12.55
CA GLY A 3 7.44 10.78 12.64
C GLY A 3 6.09 10.18 12.37
N ALA A 4 5.99 8.85 12.30
CA ALA A 4 4.75 8.18 11.93
C ALA A 4 3.72 8.23 13.05
N THR A 5 2.51 8.70 12.74
CA THR A 5 1.38 8.73 13.66
C THR A 5 0.22 7.85 13.20
N HIS A 6 0.11 7.63 11.90
CA HIS A 6 -0.98 6.89 11.27
C HIS A 6 -0.45 5.98 10.17
N ALA A 7 -1.22 4.94 9.89
CA ALA A 7 -0.87 3.98 8.84
C ALA A 7 -2.11 3.60 8.04
N THR A 8 -1.90 3.25 6.78
CA THR A 8 -2.89 2.53 6.00
C THR A 8 -2.44 1.09 5.85
N VAL A 9 -3.39 0.16 5.95
CA VAL A 9 -3.17 -1.26 5.71
C VAL A 9 -4.14 -1.68 4.61
N ALA A 10 -3.59 -1.93 3.43
CA ALA A 10 -4.37 -2.34 2.27
C ALA A 10 -4.17 -3.83 2.01
N THR A 11 -5.27 -4.54 1.80
CA THR A 11 -5.26 -5.96 1.44
C THR A 11 -5.72 -6.11 0.01
N PHE A 12 -4.98 -6.89 -0.77
CA PHE A 12 -5.28 -7.15 -2.17
C PHE A 12 -5.39 -8.64 -2.44
N ARG A 13 -6.24 -9.00 -3.39
CA ARG A 13 -6.26 -10.33 -4.01
C ARG A 13 -5.51 -10.23 -5.32
N MET A 14 -4.58 -11.18 -5.56
CA MET A 14 -3.70 -11.11 -6.70
C MET A 14 -3.89 -12.29 -7.63
N ASP A 15 -3.94 -12.00 -8.92
CA ASP A 15 -3.83 -13.03 -9.96
C ASP A 15 -2.35 -13.41 -10.09
N MET A 16 -1.96 -14.52 -9.49
CA MET A 16 -0.56 -14.94 -9.43
C MET A 16 0.00 -15.36 -10.78
N SER A 17 -0.86 -15.64 -11.77
CA SER A 17 -0.38 -15.91 -13.13
C SER A 17 0.25 -14.68 -13.79
N ARG A 18 0.04 -13.50 -13.22
CA ARG A 18 0.54 -12.20 -13.71
C ARG A 18 1.52 -11.56 -12.74
N VAL A 19 2.11 -12.35 -11.86
CA VAL A 19 2.95 -11.84 -10.76
C VAL A 19 4.17 -11.07 -11.27
N ASP A 20 4.75 -11.46 -12.40
CA ASP A 20 5.95 -10.76 -12.91
C ASP A 20 5.63 -9.33 -13.32
N VAL A 21 4.52 -9.11 -14.01
CA VAL A 21 4.05 -7.77 -14.38
C VAL A 21 3.72 -6.96 -13.13
N GLN A 22 3.09 -7.59 -12.15
CA GLN A 22 2.72 -6.94 -10.89
C GLN A 22 3.95 -6.50 -10.10
N ARG A 23 4.98 -7.36 -10.00
CA ARG A 23 6.23 -7.04 -9.31
C ARG A 23 6.98 -5.90 -10.00
N GLN A 24 7.02 -5.92 -11.32
CA GLN A 24 7.66 -4.86 -12.08
C GLN A 24 6.95 -3.52 -11.85
N GLY A 25 5.63 -3.50 -11.94
CA GLY A 25 4.84 -2.30 -11.69
C GLY A 25 4.99 -1.78 -10.27
N LEU A 26 5.08 -2.68 -9.30
CA LEU A 26 5.30 -2.31 -7.90
C LEU A 26 6.62 -1.56 -7.73
N ARG A 27 7.71 -2.11 -8.26
CA ARG A 27 9.05 -1.54 -8.09
C ARG A 27 9.24 -0.26 -8.90
N GLU A 28 8.70 -0.20 -10.11
CA GLU A 28 8.97 0.89 -11.05
C GLU A 28 7.99 2.06 -10.92
N ARG A 29 6.77 1.83 -10.44
CA ARG A 29 5.73 2.84 -10.39
C ARG A 29 5.13 3.04 -9.02
N VAL A 30 4.70 1.96 -8.36
CA VAL A 30 3.95 2.08 -7.11
C VAL A 30 4.86 2.60 -6.00
N VAL A 31 5.98 1.93 -5.75
CA VAL A 31 6.88 2.32 -4.66
C VAL A 31 7.42 3.74 -4.86
N PRO A 32 7.94 4.12 -6.05
CA PRO A 32 8.39 5.50 -6.23
C PRO A 32 7.27 6.53 -6.06
N GLY A 33 6.07 6.24 -6.54
CA GLY A 33 4.92 7.14 -6.39
C GLY A 33 4.48 7.31 -4.96
N VAL A 34 4.45 6.24 -4.19
CA VAL A 34 4.07 6.28 -2.77
C VAL A 34 5.10 7.08 -1.97
N ARG A 35 6.39 6.92 -2.26
CA ARG A 35 7.44 7.67 -1.57
C ARG A 35 7.31 9.18 -1.76
N LEU A 36 6.70 9.63 -2.83
CA LEU A 36 6.49 11.06 -3.13
C LEU A 36 5.23 11.61 -2.48
N HIS A 37 4.39 10.76 -1.88
CA HIS A 37 3.15 11.21 -1.27
C HIS A 37 3.48 12.09 -0.05
N PRO A 38 2.84 13.28 0.08
CA PRO A 38 3.06 14.14 1.24
C PRO A 38 2.82 13.42 2.56
N GLY A 39 3.76 13.55 3.48
CA GLY A 39 3.67 12.92 4.79
C GLY A 39 4.09 11.46 4.84
N PHE A 40 4.56 10.89 3.74
CA PHE A 40 5.06 9.51 3.73
C PHE A 40 6.22 9.35 4.70
N VAL A 41 6.21 8.28 5.50
CA VAL A 41 7.29 7.92 6.41
C VAL A 41 7.94 6.61 6.00
N SER A 42 7.16 5.54 5.84
CA SER A 42 7.68 4.23 5.46
C SER A 42 6.62 3.40 4.77
N GLY A 43 7.06 2.38 4.06
CA GLY A 43 6.14 1.45 3.42
C GLY A 43 6.76 0.07 3.28
N THR A 44 5.91 -0.96 3.43
CA THR A 44 6.29 -2.35 3.26
C THR A 44 5.19 -3.06 2.48
N TRP A 45 5.59 -3.72 1.42
CA TRP A 45 4.68 -4.51 0.58
C TRP A 45 5.06 -5.97 0.73
N MET A 46 4.07 -6.80 1.03
CA MET A 46 4.27 -8.22 1.31
C MET A 46 3.30 -9.04 0.47
N VAL A 47 3.68 -10.25 0.11
CA VAL A 47 2.84 -11.16 -0.66
C VAL A 47 2.85 -12.54 -0.03
N ASP A 48 1.67 -13.16 0.02
CA ASP A 48 1.51 -14.58 0.30
C ASP A 48 1.25 -15.27 -1.04
N PRO A 49 2.27 -15.90 -1.65
CA PRO A 49 2.11 -16.47 -2.98
C PRO A 49 1.19 -17.68 -3.01
N ASP A 50 1.08 -18.40 -1.90
CA ASP A 50 0.22 -19.59 -1.82
C ASP A 50 -1.26 -19.19 -1.75
N ALA A 51 -1.57 -18.13 -1.00
CA ALA A 51 -2.94 -17.65 -0.86
C ALA A 51 -3.34 -16.70 -2.00
N GLY A 52 -2.38 -16.15 -2.74
CA GLY A 52 -2.68 -15.14 -3.77
C GLY A 52 -3.15 -13.83 -3.18
N THR A 53 -2.61 -13.46 -2.02
CA THR A 53 -2.96 -12.21 -1.35
C THR A 53 -1.72 -11.36 -1.10
N SER A 54 -1.92 -10.06 -0.99
CA SER A 54 -0.83 -9.15 -0.62
C SER A 54 -1.31 -8.10 0.38
N LEU A 55 -0.36 -7.53 1.07
CA LEU A 55 -0.60 -6.52 2.09
C LEU A 55 0.37 -5.37 1.88
N ALA A 56 -0.13 -4.15 1.92
CA ALA A 56 0.70 -2.95 1.88
C ALA A 56 0.48 -2.16 3.16
N VAL A 57 1.55 -2.00 3.94
CA VAL A 57 1.52 -1.22 5.18
C VAL A 57 2.33 0.04 4.96
N ILE A 58 1.66 1.18 4.93
CA ILE A 58 2.28 2.48 4.66
C ILE A 58 2.04 3.38 5.86
N THR A 59 3.09 3.99 6.37
CA THR A 59 2.97 4.88 7.52
C THR A 59 3.16 6.35 7.12
N PHE A 60 2.49 7.24 7.82
CA PHE A 60 2.42 8.67 7.52
C PHE A 60 2.64 9.51 8.78
N ALA A 61 3.10 10.73 8.58
CA ALA A 61 3.36 11.68 9.67
C ALA A 61 2.09 12.33 10.23
N SER A 62 0.94 12.18 9.57
CA SER A 62 -0.32 12.75 10.01
C SER A 62 -1.50 11.91 9.57
N ARG A 63 -2.63 12.12 10.26
CA ARG A 63 -3.89 11.49 9.89
C ARG A 63 -4.33 11.94 8.50
N GLU A 64 -4.21 13.24 8.23
CA GLU A 64 -4.63 13.83 6.95
C GLU A 64 -3.88 13.22 5.76
N ALA A 65 -2.56 13.00 5.92
CA ALA A 65 -1.76 12.35 4.89
C ALA A 65 -2.23 10.92 4.63
N ALA A 66 -2.51 10.17 5.69
CA ALA A 66 -2.99 8.79 5.58
C ALA A 66 -4.38 8.74 4.94
N GLU A 67 -5.28 9.65 5.30
CA GLU A 67 -6.62 9.73 4.70
C GLU A 67 -6.54 10.06 3.21
N SER A 68 -5.71 11.01 2.84
CA SER A 68 -5.49 11.39 1.44
C SER A 68 -4.96 10.21 0.63
N PHE A 69 -3.98 9.50 1.18
CA PHE A 69 -3.42 8.31 0.53
C PHE A 69 -4.47 7.21 0.35
N ARG A 70 -5.29 6.96 1.38
CA ARG A 70 -6.37 5.98 1.30
C ARG A 70 -7.33 6.31 0.17
N GLY A 71 -7.70 7.58 0.02
CA GLY A 71 -8.53 8.03 -1.08
C GLY A 71 -7.89 7.78 -2.44
N ASN A 72 -6.59 8.05 -2.55
CA ASN A 72 -5.86 7.80 -3.79
C ASN A 72 -5.83 6.32 -4.16
N VAL A 73 -5.65 5.44 -3.18
CA VAL A 73 -5.66 3.99 -3.40
C VAL A 73 -7.03 3.55 -3.94
N ARG A 74 -8.12 4.04 -3.34
CA ARG A 74 -9.46 3.73 -3.80
C ARG A 74 -9.72 4.25 -5.21
N ASP A 75 -9.27 5.46 -5.50
CA ASP A 75 -9.43 6.07 -6.83
C ASP A 75 -8.63 5.31 -7.89
N ASN A 76 -7.51 4.69 -7.51
CA ASN A 76 -6.64 3.95 -8.42
C ASN A 76 -6.98 2.45 -8.51
N ALA A 77 -8.02 2.00 -7.80
CA ALA A 77 -8.35 0.57 -7.68
C ALA A 77 -8.61 -0.09 -9.05
N ALA A 78 -9.27 0.62 -9.97
CA ALA A 78 -9.55 0.09 -11.30
C ALA A 78 -8.28 -0.16 -12.11
N ASN A 79 -7.28 0.72 -11.99
CA ASN A 79 -5.99 0.56 -12.67
C ASN A 79 -5.22 -0.65 -12.12
N GLN A 80 -5.28 -0.88 -10.81
CA GLN A 80 -4.67 -2.04 -10.18
C GLN A 80 -5.39 -3.32 -10.61
N ALA A 81 -6.72 -3.31 -10.65
CA ALA A 81 -7.50 -4.46 -11.08
C ALA A 81 -7.18 -4.87 -12.53
N ALA A 82 -6.86 -3.91 -13.38
CA ALA A 82 -6.51 -4.17 -14.77
C ALA A 82 -5.25 -5.04 -14.91
N VAL A 83 -4.37 -5.06 -13.91
CA VAL A 83 -3.17 -5.91 -13.89
C VAL A 83 -3.31 -7.09 -12.92
N GLY A 84 -4.53 -7.37 -12.47
CA GLY A 84 -4.81 -8.52 -11.61
C GLY A 84 -4.56 -8.29 -10.13
N VAL A 85 -4.54 -7.03 -9.67
CA VAL A 85 -4.38 -6.67 -8.26
C VAL A 85 -5.69 -6.05 -7.79
N GLU A 86 -6.51 -6.84 -7.11
CA GLU A 86 -7.85 -6.42 -6.67
C GLU A 86 -7.80 -5.94 -5.22
N LEU A 87 -8.19 -4.69 -5.00
CA LEU A 87 -8.31 -4.13 -3.64
C LEU A 87 -9.47 -4.79 -2.91
N VAL A 88 -9.16 -5.46 -1.79
CA VAL A 88 -10.16 -6.08 -0.92
C VAL A 88 -10.64 -5.06 0.12
N ASP A 89 -9.72 -4.48 0.86
CA ASP A 89 -10.02 -3.39 1.77
C ASP A 89 -8.78 -2.52 2.02
N ILE A 90 -9.01 -1.35 2.59
CA ILE A 90 -7.94 -0.49 3.09
C ILE A 90 -8.41 0.14 4.39
N ARG A 91 -7.59 0.01 5.43
CA ARG A 91 -7.89 0.48 6.78
C ARG A 91 -6.95 1.61 7.17
N LEU A 92 -7.49 2.55 7.93
CA LEU A 92 -6.72 3.64 8.54
C LEU A 92 -6.54 3.33 10.02
N LEU A 93 -5.32 3.31 10.49
CA LEU A 93 -4.98 2.95 11.86
C LEU A 93 -4.07 3.99 12.50
N GLU A 94 -4.19 4.17 13.81
CA GLU A 94 -3.23 4.94 14.59
C GLU A 94 -2.03 4.07 14.91
N VAL A 95 -0.83 4.66 14.85
CA VAL A 95 0.39 3.95 15.26
C VAL A 95 0.51 4.07 16.77
N GLU A 96 0.47 2.93 17.46
CA GLU A 96 0.65 2.87 18.91
C GLU A 96 2.11 2.87 19.32
N ALA A 97 2.92 2.08 18.60
CA ALA A 97 4.33 1.94 18.89
C ALA A 97 5.07 1.45 17.64
N SER A 98 6.35 1.75 17.56
CA SER A 98 7.22 1.31 16.47
C SER A 98 8.57 0.90 17.05
N ALA A 99 9.18 -0.08 16.41
CA ALA A 99 10.53 -0.52 16.73
C ALA A 99 11.28 -0.81 15.42
N SER A 100 12.60 -0.67 15.46
CA SER A 100 13.45 -0.98 14.32
C SER A 100 14.79 -1.57 14.78
#